data_1203f953c4786922a30bf371a9bebe94
#
_entry.id   1203f953c4786922a30bf371a9bebe94
#
_cell.length_a   1.000
_cell.length_b   1.000
_cell.length_c   1.000
_cell.angle_alpha   90.00
_cell.angle_beta   90.00
_cell.angle_gamma   90.00
#
_symmetry.space_group_name_H-M   'P 1'
#
loop_
_entity.id
_entity.type
_entity.pdbx_description
1 polymer ?
#
loop_
_entity_poly.entity_id
_entity_poly.type
_entity_poly.pdbx_seq_one_letter_code
_entity_poly.pdbx_strand_id
1 'polypeptide(L)'
;VGKSMVNCDSDGPLSLMITKIWMDPHAGEVAVGRVYSGTIKQGETVWAIGSGKSERVQQVSMMVGGDRIQVPGVSAGNIAALTGVRSAAAGVTVTRDKDSTPFEAIRHYSEPVVTVAIEPKSMKDLPKFIGALNSLAKADASLSVSTNHETGEALLSGMGELHLEITVYRLEEEQGIKVNQSNPIVVYRESISSDNKGMAFEGKSPNRHNRFYVEVEQLPEEVVTALREGVFGDGPVRAKDAKETGNKFAEFGMDKNLMRKIYAINGTSVLVNDTKGIQNLHETRELIIEAFNDVCKKGPIADEPLTGVMVRLVDAKLHEDAIHRGPAQTIPAVRNSIKG
;
A
#
# COMPACT_ATOMS: atom_id res chain seq x y z
N VAL A 1 -0.33 -0.76 31.20
CA VAL A 1 0.81 -0.84 30.27
C VAL A 1 1.57 0.47 30.26
N GLY A 2 0.96 1.65 30.04
CA GLY A 2 1.68 2.92 29.90
C GLY A 2 2.60 3.30 31.07
N LYS A 3 2.13 3.18 32.32
CA LYS A 3 2.97 3.45 33.51
C LYS A 3 4.16 2.50 33.62
N SER A 4 3.95 1.22 33.35
CA SER A 4 5.02 0.20 33.37
C SER A 4 6.06 0.45 32.30
N MET A 5 5.65 0.98 31.13
CA MET A 5 6.58 1.36 30.05
C MET A 5 7.44 2.57 30.42
N VAL A 6 6.85 3.61 31.00
CA VAL A 6 7.60 4.82 31.42
C VAL A 6 8.63 4.48 32.49
N ASN A 7 8.29 3.57 33.41
CA ASN A 7 9.18 3.17 34.52
C ASN A 7 10.13 2.02 34.11
N CYS A 8 10.10 1.52 32.89
CA CYS A 8 10.86 0.34 32.44
C CYS A 8 10.70 -0.85 33.44
N ASP A 9 9.45 -1.13 33.83
CA ASP A 9 9.13 -2.14 34.83
C ASP A 9 9.41 -3.54 34.27
N SER A 10 10.38 -4.24 34.86
CA SER A 10 10.80 -5.58 34.44
C SER A 10 9.78 -6.68 34.76
N ASP A 11 8.91 -6.45 35.73
CA ASP A 11 7.87 -7.38 36.17
C ASP A 11 6.50 -7.04 35.59
N GLY A 12 6.43 -5.95 34.82
CA GLY A 12 5.21 -5.50 34.14
C GLY A 12 4.79 -6.41 33.00
N PRO A 13 3.65 -6.11 32.36
CA PRO A 13 3.21 -6.83 31.15
C PRO A 13 4.22 -6.65 30.01
N LEU A 14 4.55 -7.74 29.33
CA LEU A 14 5.51 -7.69 28.22
C LEU A 14 5.00 -6.78 27.11
N SER A 15 5.84 -5.83 26.75
CA SER A 15 5.63 -4.97 25.60
C SER A 15 6.98 -4.67 24.95
N LEU A 16 7.16 -5.21 23.73
CA LEU A 16 8.38 -5.10 22.94
C LEU A 16 8.00 -4.62 21.53
N MET A 17 8.74 -3.64 21.01
CA MET A 17 8.58 -3.16 19.65
C MET A 17 9.76 -3.61 18.81
N ILE A 18 9.50 -4.30 17.72
CA ILE A 18 10.52 -4.67 16.74
C ILE A 18 10.89 -3.42 15.95
N THR A 19 12.19 -3.08 15.95
CA THR A 19 12.70 -1.92 15.23
C THR A 19 13.42 -2.29 13.95
N LYS A 20 13.97 -3.51 13.89
CA LYS A 20 14.75 -3.99 12.74
C LYS A 20 14.69 -5.52 12.64
N ILE A 21 14.72 -6.03 11.43
CA ILE A 21 14.99 -7.45 11.15
C ILE A 21 16.44 -7.55 10.66
N TRP A 22 17.20 -8.42 11.30
CA TRP A 22 18.57 -8.73 10.93
C TRP A 22 18.61 -10.12 10.29
N MET A 23 19.34 -10.24 9.18
CA MET A 23 19.59 -11.53 8.56
C MET A 23 20.93 -12.11 9.06
N ASP A 24 20.85 -13.11 9.93
CA ASP A 24 22.01 -13.82 10.47
C ASP A 24 22.30 -15.03 9.56
N PRO A 25 23.54 -15.24 9.09
CA PRO A 25 23.88 -16.37 8.21
C PRO A 25 23.56 -17.76 8.79
N HIS A 26 23.54 -17.89 10.12
CA HIS A 26 23.34 -19.17 10.82
C HIS A 26 21.95 -19.29 11.47
N ALA A 27 21.39 -18.18 11.95
CA ALA A 27 20.11 -18.19 12.66
C ALA A 27 18.92 -17.75 11.78
N GLY A 28 19.17 -17.25 10.58
CA GLY A 28 18.15 -16.71 9.67
C GLY A 28 17.62 -15.36 10.14
N GLU A 29 16.29 -15.19 10.13
CA GLU A 29 15.65 -13.93 10.54
C GLU A 29 15.78 -13.75 12.06
N VAL A 30 16.42 -12.65 12.49
CA VAL A 30 16.56 -12.21 13.87
C VAL A 30 15.81 -10.89 14.04
N ALA A 31 14.74 -10.91 14.85
CA ALA A 31 13.95 -9.73 15.15
C ALA A 31 14.61 -8.95 16.29
N VAL A 32 15.07 -7.74 16.01
CA VAL A 32 15.71 -6.85 16.99
C VAL A 32 14.73 -5.77 17.41
N GLY A 33 14.53 -5.59 18.70
CA GLY A 33 13.55 -4.64 19.22
C GLY A 33 13.85 -4.19 20.65
N ARG A 34 13.20 -3.09 21.04
CA ARG A 34 13.30 -2.56 22.40
C ARG A 34 12.21 -3.16 23.29
N VAL A 35 12.60 -3.64 24.45
CA VAL A 35 11.67 -4.04 25.52
C VAL A 35 11.29 -2.80 26.33
N TYR A 36 10.02 -2.42 26.27
CA TYR A 36 9.49 -1.26 27.00
C TYR A 36 8.96 -1.61 28.38
N SER A 37 8.40 -2.81 28.54
CA SER A 37 7.85 -3.32 29.78
C SER A 37 7.98 -4.84 29.84
N GLY A 38 8.12 -5.39 31.02
CA GLY A 38 8.26 -6.83 31.24
C GLY A 38 9.66 -7.35 30.94
N THR A 39 9.79 -8.66 30.91
CA THR A 39 11.02 -9.39 30.56
C THR A 39 10.69 -10.47 29.56
N ILE A 40 11.34 -10.47 28.40
CA ILE A 40 11.22 -11.55 27.38
C ILE A 40 12.17 -12.66 27.72
N LYS A 41 11.72 -13.93 27.66
CA LYS A 41 12.52 -15.11 27.99
C LYS A 41 12.56 -16.11 26.83
N GLN A 42 13.60 -16.90 26.79
CA GLN A 42 13.73 -18.01 25.84
C GLN A 42 12.62 -19.06 26.07
N GLY A 43 12.08 -19.59 24.98
CA GLY A 43 11.04 -20.62 25.02
C GLY A 43 9.62 -20.10 25.27
N GLU A 44 9.45 -18.82 25.48
CA GLU A 44 8.19 -18.14 25.73
C GLU A 44 7.32 -18.09 24.46
N THR A 45 5.99 -18.19 24.66
CA THR A 45 5.03 -17.95 23.57
C THR A 45 4.58 -16.50 23.60
N VAL A 46 4.67 -15.85 22.46
CA VAL A 46 4.35 -14.41 22.27
C VAL A 46 3.42 -14.22 21.10
N TRP A 47 2.74 -13.09 21.08
CA TRP A 47 1.91 -12.64 19.97
C TRP A 47 2.60 -11.46 19.27
N ALA A 48 2.82 -11.58 17.98
CA ALA A 48 3.11 -10.44 17.12
C ALA A 48 1.76 -9.82 16.73
N ILE A 49 1.45 -8.67 17.30
CA ILE A 49 0.14 -8.02 17.12
C ILE A 49 -0.04 -7.65 15.64
N GLY A 50 -1.21 -7.98 15.10
CA GLY A 50 -1.50 -7.82 13.67
C GLY A 50 -1.33 -9.09 12.84
N SER A 51 -0.52 -10.06 13.27
CA SER A 51 -0.35 -11.33 12.55
C SER A 51 -1.46 -12.37 12.84
N GLY A 52 -2.17 -12.19 13.96
CA GLY A 52 -3.19 -13.14 14.43
C GLY A 52 -2.66 -14.50 14.89
N LYS A 53 -1.34 -14.68 14.99
CA LYS A 53 -0.69 -15.93 15.35
C LYS A 53 0.19 -15.78 16.59
N SER A 54 0.21 -16.80 17.44
CA SER A 54 1.19 -16.92 18.51
C SER A 54 2.42 -17.68 18.00
N GLU A 55 3.59 -17.24 18.41
CA GLU A 55 4.87 -17.80 18.01
C GLU A 55 5.76 -18.06 19.23
N ARG A 56 6.63 -19.05 19.12
CA ARG A 56 7.52 -19.40 20.22
C ARG A 56 8.91 -18.79 19.99
N VAL A 57 9.36 -18.01 20.93
CA VAL A 57 10.72 -17.45 20.96
C VAL A 57 11.73 -18.58 21.15
N GLN A 58 12.54 -18.85 20.14
CA GLN A 58 13.53 -19.93 20.17
C GLN A 58 14.76 -19.52 20.97
N GLN A 59 15.29 -18.32 20.69
CA GLN A 59 16.43 -17.75 21.41
C GLN A 59 16.19 -16.29 21.71
N VAL A 60 16.74 -15.85 22.82
CA VAL A 60 16.83 -14.45 23.22
C VAL A 60 18.29 -14.08 23.32
N SER A 61 18.68 -12.97 22.75
CA SER A 61 20.08 -12.50 22.76
C SER A 61 20.12 -10.98 22.96
N MET A 62 21.27 -10.50 23.37
CA MET A 62 21.62 -9.07 23.35
C MET A 62 22.62 -8.81 22.22
N MET A 63 22.48 -7.67 21.55
CA MET A 63 23.44 -7.23 20.54
C MET A 63 24.52 -6.40 21.21
N VAL A 64 25.77 -6.76 21.00
CA VAL A 64 26.93 -6.04 21.48
C VAL A 64 27.84 -5.76 20.29
N GLY A 65 27.73 -4.55 19.73
CA GLY A 65 28.29 -4.26 18.41
C GLY A 65 27.70 -5.14 17.32
N GLY A 66 28.55 -5.87 16.60
CA GLY A 66 28.14 -6.86 15.59
C GLY A 66 27.84 -8.25 16.15
N ASP A 67 28.17 -8.51 17.43
CA ASP A 67 28.03 -9.83 18.02
C ASP A 67 26.70 -10.01 18.73
N ARG A 68 26.17 -11.23 18.63
CA ARG A 68 24.92 -11.66 19.26
C ARG A 68 25.22 -12.58 20.43
N ILE A 69 25.04 -12.08 21.66
CA ILE A 69 25.27 -12.83 22.88
C ILE A 69 23.95 -13.42 23.37
N GLN A 70 23.85 -14.73 23.40
CA GLN A 70 22.67 -15.43 23.92
C GLN A 70 22.53 -15.23 25.43
N VAL A 71 21.32 -14.89 25.87
CA VAL A 71 20.97 -14.71 27.28
C VAL A 71 19.65 -15.39 27.61
N PRO A 72 19.39 -15.78 28.86
CA PRO A 72 18.14 -16.44 29.23
C PRO A 72 16.91 -15.54 29.13
N GLY A 73 17.10 -14.22 29.19
CA GLY A 73 16.04 -13.23 29.05
C GLY A 73 16.57 -11.81 29.00
N VAL A 74 15.77 -10.89 28.48
CA VAL A 74 16.07 -9.47 28.39
C VAL A 74 14.92 -8.68 29.01
N SER A 75 15.22 -7.84 29.99
CA SER A 75 14.25 -7.00 30.71
C SER A 75 14.02 -5.65 30.03
N ALA A 76 12.95 -4.98 30.45
CA ALA A 76 12.58 -3.62 30.03
C ALA A 76 13.76 -2.65 30.10
N GLY A 77 13.81 -1.70 29.16
CA GLY A 77 14.88 -0.73 28.99
C GLY A 77 16.02 -1.16 28.07
N ASN A 78 16.09 -2.46 27.73
CA ASN A 78 17.14 -3.03 26.89
C ASN A 78 16.65 -3.37 25.48
N ILE A 79 17.58 -3.69 24.59
CA ILE A 79 17.33 -4.16 23.23
C ILE A 79 17.50 -5.68 23.20
N ALA A 80 16.46 -6.39 22.78
CA ALA A 80 16.45 -7.83 22.62
C ALA A 80 16.56 -8.22 21.14
N ALA A 81 17.29 -9.28 20.86
CA ALA A 81 17.31 -9.96 19.57
C ALA A 81 16.63 -11.33 19.73
N LEU A 82 15.58 -11.56 18.98
CA LEU A 82 14.71 -12.72 19.07
C LEU A 82 14.80 -13.58 17.81
N THR A 83 14.89 -14.89 17.97
CA THR A 83 14.70 -15.84 16.86
C THR A 83 13.42 -16.65 17.08
N GLY A 84 12.83 -17.13 15.97
CA GLY A 84 11.60 -17.94 16.00
C GLY A 84 10.31 -17.15 15.84
N VAL A 85 10.36 -15.82 15.80
CA VAL A 85 9.19 -14.95 15.55
C VAL A 85 9.15 -14.60 14.06
N ARG A 86 8.56 -15.48 13.26
CA ARG A 86 8.56 -15.37 11.78
C ARG A 86 7.67 -14.26 11.23
N SER A 87 6.64 -13.88 11.98
CA SER A 87 5.73 -12.79 11.62
C SER A 87 6.25 -11.41 12.07
N ALA A 88 7.46 -11.34 12.65
CA ALA A 88 8.08 -10.09 13.01
C ALA A 88 8.41 -9.27 11.77
N ALA A 89 8.10 -7.98 11.84
CA ALA A 89 8.49 -6.96 10.89
C ALA A 89 8.82 -5.68 11.68
N ALA A 90 9.52 -4.73 11.06
CA ALA A 90 9.77 -3.45 11.68
C ALA A 90 8.44 -2.75 12.04
N GLY A 91 8.33 -2.23 13.27
CA GLY A 91 7.11 -1.62 13.80
C GLY A 91 6.13 -2.59 14.48
N VAL A 92 6.33 -3.90 14.37
CA VAL A 92 5.44 -4.88 15.00
C VAL A 92 5.62 -4.89 16.52
N THR A 93 4.51 -4.92 17.24
CA THR A 93 4.46 -5.05 18.69
C THR A 93 4.40 -6.52 19.09
N VAL A 94 5.29 -6.94 19.97
CA VAL A 94 5.34 -8.29 20.54
C VAL A 94 4.92 -8.24 22.01
N THR A 95 3.93 -9.06 22.37
CA THR A 95 3.33 -9.11 23.71
C THR A 95 3.03 -10.56 24.10
N ARG A 96 2.62 -10.79 25.39
CA ARG A 96 2.06 -12.08 25.82
C ARG A 96 0.57 -12.19 25.57
N ASP A 97 -0.12 -11.06 25.49
CA ASP A 97 -1.56 -10.99 25.34
C ASP A 97 -1.93 -10.47 23.95
N LYS A 98 -2.75 -11.25 23.23
CA LYS A 98 -3.18 -10.91 21.87
C LYS A 98 -4.03 -9.64 21.77
N ASP A 99 -4.73 -9.29 22.87
CA ASP A 99 -5.65 -8.16 22.92
C ASP A 99 -4.95 -6.87 23.40
N SER A 100 -3.62 -6.90 23.55
CA SER A 100 -2.82 -5.72 23.88
C SER A 100 -2.87 -4.68 22.76
N THR A 101 -2.90 -3.41 23.14
CA THR A 101 -2.82 -2.28 22.21
C THR A 101 -1.45 -2.26 21.55
N PRO A 102 -1.34 -2.28 20.22
CA PRO A 102 -0.07 -2.16 19.51
C PRO A 102 0.55 -0.77 19.69
N PHE A 103 1.86 -0.69 19.53
CA PHE A 103 2.51 0.59 19.24
C PHE A 103 2.05 1.14 17.90
N GLU A 104 2.19 2.44 17.71
CA GLU A 104 1.99 3.05 16.41
C GLU A 104 2.95 2.41 15.39
N ALA A 105 2.42 2.04 14.22
CA ALA A 105 3.22 1.42 13.19
C ALA A 105 4.30 2.40 12.69
N ILE A 106 5.51 1.90 12.43
CA ILE A 106 6.53 2.68 11.72
C ILE A 106 6.03 2.85 10.29
N ARG A 107 5.69 4.08 9.92
CA ARG A 107 5.25 4.43 8.57
C ARG A 107 6.36 5.22 7.89
N HIS A 108 6.72 4.80 6.69
CA HIS A 108 7.54 5.61 5.81
C HIS A 108 6.62 6.53 5.02
N TYR A 109 6.79 7.83 5.19
CA TYR A 109 5.94 8.86 4.56
C TYR A 109 6.20 9.03 3.06
N SER A 110 7.28 8.44 2.53
CA SER A 110 7.62 8.55 1.12
C SER A 110 7.46 7.21 0.41
N GLU A 111 6.76 7.24 -0.71
CA GLU A 111 6.69 6.09 -1.62
C GLU A 111 8.04 5.89 -2.31
N PRO A 112 8.39 4.63 -2.67
CA PRO A 112 9.56 4.37 -3.50
C PRO A 112 9.48 5.15 -4.81
N VAL A 113 10.57 5.84 -5.18
CA VAL A 113 10.60 6.71 -6.37
C VAL A 113 11.39 6.12 -7.53
N VAL A 114 12.21 5.11 -7.28
CA VAL A 114 13.03 4.45 -8.30
C VAL A 114 12.73 2.97 -8.30
N THR A 115 12.55 2.39 -9.48
CA THR A 115 12.29 0.96 -9.65
C THR A 115 13.28 0.38 -10.65
N VAL A 116 13.81 -0.80 -10.33
CA VAL A 116 14.61 -1.63 -11.24
C VAL A 116 13.99 -3.01 -11.35
N ALA A 117 13.99 -3.57 -12.54
CA ALA A 117 13.70 -4.98 -12.70
C ALA A 117 14.98 -5.77 -12.47
N ILE A 118 14.90 -6.81 -11.65
CA ILE A 118 16.01 -7.70 -11.34
C ILE A 118 15.61 -9.16 -11.57
N GLU A 119 16.55 -9.93 -12.09
CA GLU A 119 16.39 -11.35 -12.31
C GLU A 119 17.66 -12.12 -11.90
N PRO A 120 17.54 -13.34 -11.40
CA PRO A 120 18.73 -14.13 -11.09
C PRO A 120 19.42 -14.57 -12.38
N LYS A 121 20.76 -14.48 -12.43
CA LYS A 121 21.55 -14.97 -13.58
C LYS A 121 21.35 -16.45 -13.86
N SER A 122 20.98 -17.23 -12.85
CA SER A 122 20.69 -18.65 -12.97
C SER A 122 19.28 -18.96 -12.49
N MET A 123 18.48 -19.59 -13.34
CA MET A 123 17.12 -20.02 -12.98
C MET A 123 17.08 -21.04 -11.80
N LYS A 124 18.19 -21.72 -11.52
CA LYS A 124 18.31 -22.62 -10.36
C LYS A 124 18.23 -21.85 -9.04
N ASP A 125 18.64 -20.58 -9.03
CA ASP A 125 18.64 -19.71 -7.86
C ASP A 125 17.30 -19.01 -7.63
N LEU A 126 16.31 -19.15 -8.53
CA LEU A 126 15.03 -18.46 -8.46
C LEU A 126 14.29 -18.62 -7.12
N PRO A 127 14.17 -19.84 -6.54
CA PRO A 127 13.50 -19.98 -5.24
C PRO A 127 14.25 -19.27 -4.11
N LYS A 128 15.59 -19.35 -4.12
CA LYS A 128 16.45 -18.68 -3.15
C LYS A 128 16.37 -17.16 -3.32
N PHE A 129 16.34 -16.67 -4.55
CA PHE A 129 16.21 -15.28 -4.92
C PHE A 129 14.91 -14.66 -4.40
N ILE A 130 13.76 -15.31 -4.62
CA ILE A 130 12.47 -14.82 -4.11
C ILE A 130 12.46 -14.77 -2.58
N GLY A 131 13.00 -15.80 -1.93
CA GLY A 131 13.15 -15.82 -0.46
C GLY A 131 14.03 -14.69 0.07
N ALA A 132 15.17 -14.45 -0.56
CA ALA A 132 16.10 -13.38 -0.20
C ALA A 132 15.49 -11.98 -0.38
N LEU A 133 14.78 -11.74 -1.48
CA LEU A 133 14.08 -10.48 -1.71
C LEU A 133 13.01 -10.19 -0.67
N ASN A 134 12.20 -11.19 -0.34
CA ASN A 134 11.19 -11.05 0.71
C ASN A 134 11.82 -10.76 2.08
N SER A 135 12.96 -11.35 2.37
CA SER A 135 13.70 -11.10 3.62
C SER A 135 14.28 -9.68 3.65
N LEU A 136 14.80 -9.19 2.53
CA LEU A 136 15.29 -7.81 2.42
C LEU A 136 14.15 -6.80 2.57
N ALA A 137 12.99 -7.04 1.96
CA ALA A 137 11.81 -6.19 2.11
C ALA A 137 11.27 -6.17 3.56
N LYS A 138 11.37 -7.29 4.29
CA LYS A 138 11.04 -7.31 5.73
C LYS A 138 12.05 -6.53 6.58
N ALA A 139 13.31 -6.54 6.18
CA ALA A 139 14.38 -5.84 6.91
C ALA A 139 14.35 -4.33 6.69
N ASP A 140 13.87 -3.91 5.54
CA ASP A 140 13.81 -2.50 5.14
C ASP A 140 12.40 -2.14 4.64
N ALA A 141 11.65 -1.40 5.46
CA ALA A 141 10.28 -1.02 5.15
C ALA A 141 10.18 0.03 4.02
N SER A 142 11.28 0.68 3.62
CA SER A 142 11.34 1.61 2.49
C SER A 142 11.57 0.90 1.14
N LEU A 143 11.80 -0.43 1.18
CA LEU A 143 11.98 -1.27 0.01
C LEU A 143 10.66 -1.98 -0.33
N SER A 144 10.24 -1.86 -1.58
CA SER A 144 9.08 -2.61 -2.10
C SER A 144 9.54 -3.64 -3.13
N VAL A 145 9.04 -4.85 -3.00
CA VAL A 145 9.30 -5.96 -3.93
C VAL A 145 7.99 -6.44 -4.51
N SER A 146 7.89 -6.43 -5.82
CA SER A 146 6.78 -7.05 -6.54
C SER A 146 7.31 -8.00 -7.60
N THR A 147 6.63 -9.13 -7.79
CA THR A 147 7.03 -10.13 -8.79
C THR A 147 6.07 -10.07 -9.96
N ASN A 148 6.61 -9.92 -11.15
CA ASN A 148 5.83 -10.12 -12.36
C ASN A 148 5.78 -11.62 -12.66
N HIS A 149 4.62 -12.23 -12.43
CA HIS A 149 4.43 -13.68 -12.63
C HIS A 149 4.47 -14.09 -14.11
N GLU A 150 4.29 -13.16 -15.03
CA GLU A 150 4.30 -13.46 -16.46
C GLU A 150 5.72 -13.51 -17.02
N THR A 151 6.59 -12.59 -16.60
CA THR A 151 7.98 -12.50 -17.08
C THR A 151 8.98 -13.22 -16.17
N GLY A 152 8.60 -13.51 -14.92
CA GLY A 152 9.48 -14.04 -13.88
C GLY A 152 10.45 -13.02 -13.30
N GLU A 153 10.34 -11.76 -13.71
CA GLU A 153 11.13 -10.64 -13.21
C GLU A 153 10.59 -10.17 -11.86
N ALA A 154 11.48 -9.76 -10.97
CA ALA A 154 11.11 -9.07 -9.75
C ALA A 154 11.38 -7.56 -9.92
N LEU A 155 10.39 -6.75 -9.58
CA LEU A 155 10.53 -5.30 -9.53
C LEU A 155 10.94 -4.90 -8.11
N LEU A 156 12.11 -4.29 -8.01
CA LEU A 156 12.67 -3.76 -6.77
C LEU A 156 12.53 -2.24 -6.79
N SER A 157 11.73 -1.71 -5.88
CA SER A 157 11.46 -0.27 -5.78
C SER A 157 12.00 0.27 -4.46
N GLY A 158 12.69 1.40 -4.51
CA GLY A 158 13.34 2.02 -3.36
C GLY A 158 13.35 3.55 -3.45
N MET A 159 13.98 4.16 -2.44
CA MET A 159 14.02 5.62 -2.26
C MET A 159 14.97 6.34 -3.21
N GLY A 160 15.84 5.61 -3.91
CA GLY A 160 16.81 6.18 -4.85
C GLY A 160 17.76 5.12 -5.39
N GLU A 161 18.59 5.51 -6.38
CA GLU A 161 19.53 4.60 -7.05
C GLU A 161 20.50 3.96 -6.06
N LEU A 162 21.15 4.75 -5.19
CA LEU A 162 22.09 4.24 -4.19
C LEU A 162 21.43 3.22 -3.24
N HIS A 163 20.18 3.43 -2.88
CA HIS A 163 19.43 2.49 -2.05
C HIS A 163 19.29 1.13 -2.75
N LEU A 164 18.97 1.15 -4.04
CA LEU A 164 18.81 -0.06 -4.84
C LEU A 164 20.17 -0.74 -5.10
N GLU A 165 21.24 0.01 -5.38
CA GLU A 165 22.59 -0.52 -5.53
C GLU A 165 23.06 -1.24 -4.26
N ILE A 166 22.87 -0.64 -3.08
CA ILE A 166 23.19 -1.27 -1.79
C ILE A 166 22.37 -2.54 -1.59
N THR A 167 21.09 -2.53 -1.96
CA THR A 167 20.22 -3.70 -1.83
C THR A 167 20.67 -4.84 -2.73
N VAL A 168 21.02 -4.54 -3.98
CA VAL A 168 21.58 -5.53 -4.93
C VAL A 168 22.93 -6.05 -4.45
N TYR A 169 23.82 -5.17 -3.98
CA TYR A 169 25.09 -5.56 -3.40
C TYR A 169 24.92 -6.53 -2.22
N ARG A 170 23.98 -6.26 -1.30
CA ARG A 170 23.66 -7.16 -0.18
C ARG A 170 23.10 -8.50 -0.65
N LEU A 171 22.29 -8.51 -1.70
CA LEU A 171 21.76 -9.73 -2.29
C LEU A 171 22.90 -10.61 -2.86
N GLU A 172 23.90 -10.00 -3.51
CA GLU A 172 25.03 -10.69 -4.08
C GLU A 172 26.04 -11.16 -3.01
N GLU A 173 26.43 -10.30 -2.10
CA GLU A 173 27.47 -10.58 -1.09
C GLU A 173 26.94 -11.42 0.09
N GLU A 174 25.76 -11.07 0.64
CA GLU A 174 25.23 -11.76 1.81
C GLU A 174 24.52 -13.06 1.44
N GLN A 175 23.85 -13.10 0.28
CA GLN A 175 23.04 -14.24 -0.16
C GLN A 175 23.72 -15.08 -1.25
N GLY A 176 24.79 -14.57 -1.86
CA GLY A 176 25.52 -15.24 -2.93
C GLY A 176 24.72 -15.43 -4.21
N ILE A 177 23.74 -14.57 -4.48
CA ILE A 177 22.87 -14.63 -5.65
C ILE A 177 23.25 -13.53 -6.63
N LYS A 178 23.82 -13.92 -7.75
CA LYS A 178 24.14 -12.96 -8.84
C LYS A 178 22.90 -12.63 -9.63
N VAL A 179 22.69 -11.33 -9.86
CA VAL A 179 21.51 -10.82 -10.58
C VAL A 179 21.89 -10.03 -11.82
N ASN A 180 20.97 -9.97 -12.78
CA ASN A 180 20.93 -8.96 -13.82
C ASN A 180 19.94 -7.88 -13.38
N GLN A 181 20.27 -6.62 -13.65
CA GLN A 181 19.35 -5.51 -13.35
C GLN A 181 19.12 -4.67 -14.61
N SER A 182 17.91 -4.15 -14.76
CA SER A 182 17.57 -3.17 -15.78
C SER A 182 18.08 -1.78 -15.42
N ASN A 183 18.00 -0.84 -16.36
CA ASN A 183 18.19 0.57 -16.02
C ASN A 183 17.08 1.02 -15.04
N PRO A 184 17.40 1.91 -14.09
CA PRO A 184 16.41 2.47 -13.19
C PRO A 184 15.27 3.15 -13.93
N ILE A 185 14.04 2.90 -13.49
CA ILE A 185 12.83 3.54 -14.00
C ILE A 185 12.27 4.42 -12.89
N VAL A 186 12.14 5.71 -13.15
CA VAL A 186 11.46 6.64 -12.25
C VAL A 186 9.96 6.51 -12.47
N VAL A 187 9.22 6.24 -11.40
CA VAL A 187 7.76 6.15 -11.44
C VAL A 187 7.18 7.56 -11.39
N TYR A 188 6.70 8.04 -12.53
CA TYR A 188 5.94 9.28 -12.59
C TYR A 188 4.46 9.03 -12.32
N ARG A 189 3.78 10.06 -11.85
CA ARG A 189 2.32 10.07 -11.66
C ARG A 189 1.78 11.36 -12.22
N GLU A 190 0.59 11.28 -12.80
CA GLU A 190 -0.12 12.46 -13.28
C GLU A 190 -1.08 12.96 -12.20
N SER A 191 -1.20 14.27 -12.10
CA SER A 191 -2.20 14.95 -11.27
C SER A 191 -2.63 16.22 -11.97
N ILE A 192 -3.65 16.88 -11.44
CA ILE A 192 -4.11 18.17 -11.95
C ILE A 192 -3.53 19.29 -11.12
N SER A 193 -3.20 20.42 -11.77
CA SER A 193 -2.66 21.62 -11.12
C SER A 193 -3.77 22.62 -10.75
N SER A 194 -4.95 22.49 -11.34
CA SER A 194 -6.11 23.34 -11.08
C SER A 194 -7.40 22.61 -11.36
N ASP A 195 -8.43 22.88 -10.57
CA ASP A 195 -9.76 22.30 -10.76
C ASP A 195 -10.45 22.93 -11.98
N ASN A 196 -11.25 22.14 -12.68
CA ASN A 196 -12.15 22.64 -13.71
C ASN A 196 -13.61 22.72 -13.25
N LYS A 197 -13.83 22.96 -11.98
CA LYS A 197 -15.16 23.07 -11.36
C LYS A 197 -16.04 24.09 -12.08
N GLY A 198 -17.21 23.65 -12.50
CA GLY A 198 -18.13 24.45 -13.30
C GLY A 198 -17.83 24.48 -14.80
N MET A 199 -16.76 23.83 -15.26
CA MET A 199 -16.39 23.69 -16.68
C MET A 199 -16.31 22.20 -17.04
N ALA A 200 -17.47 21.57 -17.23
CA ALA A 200 -17.52 20.15 -17.55
C ALA A 200 -17.03 19.85 -18.98
N PHE A 201 -16.13 18.90 -19.10
CA PHE A 201 -15.71 18.38 -20.41
C PHE A 201 -16.70 17.39 -20.97
N GLU A 202 -17.02 17.56 -22.28
CA GLU A 202 -17.92 16.69 -23.01
C GLU A 202 -17.16 15.55 -23.68
N GLY A 203 -17.52 14.30 -23.33
CA GLY A 203 -17.10 13.12 -24.08
C GLY A 203 -18.25 12.55 -24.91
N LYS A 204 -18.01 12.37 -26.22
CA LYS A 204 -18.99 11.84 -27.17
C LYS A 204 -18.66 10.39 -27.50
N SER A 205 -19.69 9.54 -27.57
CA SER A 205 -19.53 8.18 -28.09
C SER A 205 -19.18 8.20 -29.58
N PRO A 206 -18.50 7.16 -30.10
CA PRO A 206 -18.18 7.05 -31.53
C PRO A 206 -19.38 7.19 -32.44
N ASN A 207 -20.52 6.65 -32.04
CA ASN A 207 -21.81 6.79 -32.76
C ASN A 207 -22.48 8.16 -32.55
N ARG A 208 -21.96 9.05 -31.69
CA ARG A 208 -22.46 10.37 -31.31
C ARG A 208 -23.83 10.40 -30.64
N HIS A 209 -24.37 9.26 -30.24
CA HIS A 209 -25.65 9.16 -29.57
C HIS A 209 -25.59 9.40 -28.07
N ASN A 210 -24.43 9.13 -27.43
CA ASN A 210 -24.25 9.35 -26.02
C ASN A 210 -23.23 10.45 -25.77
N ARG A 211 -23.46 11.20 -24.70
CA ARG A 211 -22.54 12.25 -24.22
C ARG A 211 -22.43 12.16 -22.71
N PHE A 212 -21.22 12.35 -22.20
CA PHE A 212 -20.92 12.40 -20.78
C PHE A 212 -20.19 13.70 -20.47
N TYR A 213 -20.55 14.32 -19.37
CA TYR A 213 -19.97 15.59 -18.93
C TYR A 213 -19.29 15.37 -17.58
N VAL A 214 -18.02 15.65 -17.53
CA VAL A 214 -17.18 15.36 -16.37
C VAL A 214 -16.46 16.62 -15.91
N GLU A 215 -16.45 16.82 -14.60
CA GLU A 215 -15.57 17.77 -13.92
C GLU A 215 -14.49 16.99 -13.16
N VAL A 216 -13.29 17.55 -13.08
CA VAL A 216 -12.15 16.96 -12.40
C VAL A 216 -11.66 17.94 -11.34
N GLU A 217 -11.50 17.47 -10.11
CA GLU A 217 -11.09 18.28 -8.97
C GLU A 217 -9.89 17.62 -8.27
N GLN A 218 -9.01 18.42 -7.70
CA GLN A 218 -7.93 17.89 -6.86
C GLN A 218 -8.48 17.47 -5.50
N LEU A 219 -8.10 16.29 -5.04
CA LEU A 219 -8.42 15.85 -3.69
C LEU A 219 -7.53 16.55 -2.65
N PRO A 220 -8.08 16.91 -1.47
CA PRO A 220 -7.26 17.36 -0.35
C PRO A 220 -6.19 16.35 0.03
N GLU A 221 -5.02 16.81 0.42
CA GLU A 221 -3.86 15.95 0.74
C GLU A 221 -4.17 14.96 1.87
N GLU A 222 -4.97 15.37 2.85
CA GLU A 222 -5.44 14.50 3.94
C GLU A 222 -6.26 13.31 3.42
N VAL A 223 -7.12 13.54 2.42
CA VAL A 223 -7.92 12.50 1.76
C VAL A 223 -7.02 11.56 0.95
N VAL A 224 -6.08 12.12 0.19
CA VAL A 224 -5.10 11.33 -0.59
C VAL A 224 -4.29 10.44 0.33
N THR A 225 -3.84 10.95 1.46
CA THR A 225 -3.10 10.19 2.48
C THR A 225 -3.97 9.06 3.06
N ALA A 226 -5.22 9.35 3.43
CA ALA A 226 -6.13 8.34 3.96
C ALA A 226 -6.48 7.23 2.92
N LEU A 227 -6.60 7.60 1.64
CA LEU A 227 -6.76 6.63 0.53
C LEU A 227 -5.52 5.73 0.40
N ARG A 228 -4.32 6.32 0.46
CA ARG A 228 -3.04 5.60 0.39
C ARG A 228 -2.86 4.65 1.58
N GLU A 229 -3.31 5.03 2.74
CA GLU A 229 -3.26 4.21 3.97
C GLU A 229 -4.30 3.08 4.00
N GLY A 230 -5.18 3.02 2.99
CA GLY A 230 -6.20 1.97 2.90
C GLY A 230 -7.37 2.14 3.88
N VAL A 231 -7.59 3.34 4.42
CA VAL A 231 -8.77 3.67 5.25
C VAL A 231 -10.07 3.41 4.49
N PHE A 232 -10.02 3.59 3.18
CA PHE A 232 -11.08 3.29 2.24
C PHE A 232 -10.71 2.03 1.46
N GLY A 233 -11.70 1.17 1.20
CA GLY A 233 -11.49 0.00 0.34
C GLY A 233 -11.29 0.42 -1.12
N ASP A 234 -10.39 -0.22 -1.84
CA ASP A 234 -10.17 0.00 -3.27
C ASP A 234 -11.22 -0.73 -4.12
N GLY A 235 -11.57 -0.19 -5.28
CA GLY A 235 -12.49 -0.76 -6.24
C GLY A 235 -13.91 -0.15 -6.26
N PRO A 236 -14.88 -0.84 -6.89
CA PRO A 236 -16.27 -0.39 -6.99
C PRO A 236 -16.97 -0.33 -5.63
N VAL A 237 -17.56 0.82 -5.30
CA VAL A 237 -18.33 1.00 -4.05
C VAL A 237 -19.78 0.59 -4.27
N ARG A 238 -20.26 -0.42 -3.55
CA ARG A 238 -21.64 -0.89 -3.66
C ARG A 238 -22.61 0.16 -3.09
N ALA A 239 -23.82 0.25 -3.64
CA ALA A 239 -24.83 1.22 -3.21
C ALA A 239 -25.15 1.16 -1.70
N LYS A 240 -25.11 -0.04 -1.10
CA LYS A 240 -25.32 -0.24 0.34
C LYS A 240 -24.19 0.34 1.18
N ASP A 241 -22.96 0.31 0.68
CA ASP A 241 -21.75 0.73 1.38
C ASP A 241 -21.44 2.23 1.16
N ALA A 242 -22.04 2.84 0.12
CA ALA A 242 -21.80 4.23 -0.27
C ALA A 242 -22.13 5.25 0.84
N LYS A 243 -23.14 4.95 1.68
CA LYS A 243 -23.50 5.81 2.81
C LYS A 243 -22.43 5.81 3.88
N GLU A 244 -21.85 4.66 4.20
CA GLU A 244 -20.77 4.53 5.19
C GLU A 244 -19.49 5.16 4.65
N THR A 245 -19.13 4.84 3.41
CA THR A 245 -17.97 5.43 2.72
C THR A 245 -18.08 6.96 2.68
N GLY A 246 -19.24 7.53 2.32
CA GLY A 246 -19.47 8.96 2.31
C GLY A 246 -19.37 9.62 3.70
N ASN A 247 -19.75 8.91 4.77
CA ASN A 247 -19.55 9.40 6.14
C ASN A 247 -18.06 9.46 6.52
N LYS A 248 -17.29 8.43 6.15
CA LYS A 248 -15.84 8.40 6.36
C LYS A 248 -15.13 9.56 5.63
N PHE A 249 -15.47 9.81 4.36
CA PHE A 249 -14.93 10.95 3.62
C PHE A 249 -15.27 12.30 4.26
N ALA A 250 -16.44 12.42 4.89
CA ALA A 250 -16.83 13.65 5.60
C ALA A 250 -15.95 13.93 6.83
N GLU A 251 -15.36 12.92 7.46
CA GLU A 251 -14.40 13.08 8.56
C GLU A 251 -13.11 13.77 8.10
N PHE A 252 -12.79 13.67 6.81
CA PHE A 252 -11.67 14.35 6.16
C PHE A 252 -12.08 15.64 5.43
N GLY A 253 -13.23 16.25 5.79
CA GLY A 253 -13.67 17.53 5.26
C GLY A 253 -14.37 17.53 3.90
N MET A 254 -14.61 16.34 3.29
CA MET A 254 -15.33 16.24 2.02
C MET A 254 -16.84 16.43 2.19
N ASP A 255 -17.52 16.94 1.15
CA ASP A 255 -18.99 17.04 1.17
C ASP A 255 -19.63 15.65 1.29
N LYS A 256 -20.29 15.43 2.41
CA LYS A 256 -20.97 14.19 2.75
C LYS A 256 -22.02 13.76 1.72
N ASN A 257 -22.78 14.71 1.17
CA ASN A 257 -23.85 14.42 0.22
C ASN A 257 -23.29 14.02 -1.14
N LEU A 258 -22.20 14.65 -1.56
CA LEU A 258 -21.46 14.31 -2.75
C LEU A 258 -20.83 12.93 -2.63
N MET A 259 -20.11 12.68 -1.53
CA MET A 259 -19.36 11.42 -1.35
C MET A 259 -20.27 10.20 -1.11
N ARG A 260 -21.52 10.37 -0.75
CA ARG A 260 -22.52 9.28 -0.73
C ARG A 260 -22.91 8.78 -2.11
N LYS A 261 -22.52 9.49 -3.16
CA LYS A 261 -22.77 9.13 -4.56
C LYS A 261 -21.52 8.54 -5.23
N ILE A 262 -20.53 8.13 -4.45
CA ILE A 262 -19.29 7.52 -4.93
C ILE A 262 -19.57 6.22 -5.69
N TYR A 263 -18.94 6.07 -6.84
CA TYR A 263 -19.02 4.88 -7.68
C TYR A 263 -17.85 3.94 -7.50
N ALA A 264 -16.64 4.50 -7.46
CA ALA A 264 -15.43 3.70 -7.33
C ALA A 264 -14.29 4.51 -6.70
N ILE A 265 -13.34 3.78 -6.12
CA ILE A 265 -12.04 4.25 -5.67
C ILE A 265 -11.00 3.46 -6.45
N ASN A 266 -9.98 4.14 -6.98
CA ASN A 266 -8.84 3.51 -7.64
C ASN A 266 -7.55 4.17 -7.12
N GLY A 267 -6.81 3.46 -6.28
CA GLY A 267 -5.66 4.00 -5.58
C GLY A 267 -6.01 5.26 -4.80
N THR A 268 -5.46 6.39 -5.22
CA THR A 268 -5.69 7.71 -4.60
C THR A 268 -6.68 8.58 -5.36
N SER A 269 -7.43 8.03 -6.31
CA SER A 269 -8.42 8.75 -7.12
C SER A 269 -9.83 8.21 -6.89
N VAL A 270 -10.82 9.07 -7.01
CA VAL A 270 -12.22 8.71 -6.75
C VAL A 270 -13.14 9.13 -7.90
N LEU A 271 -14.16 8.30 -8.16
CA LEU A 271 -15.22 8.57 -9.13
C LEU A 271 -16.55 8.80 -8.40
N VAL A 272 -17.17 9.93 -8.66
CA VAL A 272 -18.45 10.32 -8.04
C VAL A 272 -19.51 10.59 -9.12
N ASN A 273 -20.72 10.09 -8.91
CA ASN A 273 -21.87 10.39 -9.76
C ASN A 273 -22.69 11.55 -9.17
N ASP A 274 -22.51 12.74 -9.70
CA ASP A 274 -23.29 13.93 -9.28
C ASP A 274 -24.43 14.30 -10.25
N THR A 275 -24.79 13.39 -11.14
CA THR A 275 -25.90 13.59 -12.07
C THR A 275 -27.26 13.63 -11.36
N LYS A 276 -28.24 14.25 -11.98
CA LYS A 276 -29.62 14.32 -11.49
C LYS A 276 -30.60 13.81 -12.56
N GLY A 277 -31.31 12.71 -12.23
CA GLY A 277 -32.45 12.25 -13.02
C GLY A 277 -32.13 11.72 -14.42
N ILE A 278 -30.93 11.23 -14.66
CA ILE A 278 -30.53 10.66 -15.96
C ILE A 278 -31.14 9.26 -16.12
N GLN A 279 -31.96 9.10 -17.14
CA GLN A 279 -32.54 7.79 -17.49
C GLN A 279 -31.45 6.82 -17.96
N ASN A 280 -31.58 5.54 -17.60
CA ASN A 280 -30.72 4.43 -18.01
C ASN A 280 -29.23 4.55 -17.59
N LEU A 281 -28.86 5.54 -16.77
CA LEU A 281 -27.46 5.70 -16.34
C LEU A 281 -26.98 4.50 -15.52
N HIS A 282 -27.86 3.87 -14.76
CA HIS A 282 -27.53 2.70 -13.94
C HIS A 282 -27.06 1.51 -14.76
N GLU A 283 -27.53 1.36 -16.00
CA GLU A 283 -27.11 0.29 -16.92
C GLU A 283 -25.67 0.49 -17.41
N THR A 284 -25.20 1.74 -17.45
CA THR A 284 -23.85 2.08 -17.92
C THR A 284 -22.84 2.22 -16.79
N ARG A 285 -23.25 2.01 -15.54
CA ARG A 285 -22.43 2.24 -14.34
C ARG A 285 -21.09 1.50 -14.38
N GLU A 286 -21.12 0.20 -14.68
CA GLU A 286 -19.91 -0.63 -14.73
C GLU A 286 -18.96 -0.17 -15.85
N LEU A 287 -19.51 0.26 -16.99
CA LEU A 287 -18.72 0.78 -18.11
C LEU A 287 -18.08 2.14 -17.78
N ILE A 288 -18.76 2.97 -16.99
CA ILE A 288 -18.21 4.25 -16.49
C ILE A 288 -17.07 3.98 -15.51
N ILE A 289 -17.22 3.00 -14.61
CA ILE A 289 -16.16 2.59 -13.67
C ILE A 289 -14.95 2.02 -14.42
N GLU A 290 -15.20 1.19 -15.44
CA GLU A 290 -14.14 0.64 -16.27
C GLU A 290 -13.34 1.75 -17.00
N ALA A 291 -14.05 2.71 -17.61
CA ALA A 291 -13.43 3.86 -18.26
C ALA A 291 -12.58 4.71 -17.28
N PHE A 292 -13.09 4.93 -16.08
CA PHE A 292 -12.37 5.61 -15.00
C PHE A 292 -11.09 4.84 -14.62
N ASN A 293 -11.19 3.54 -14.42
CA ASN A 293 -10.06 2.68 -14.08
C ASN A 293 -8.97 2.68 -15.18
N ASP A 294 -9.39 2.73 -16.44
CA ASP A 294 -8.47 2.84 -17.58
C ASP A 294 -7.68 4.15 -17.53
N VAL A 295 -8.37 5.28 -17.24
CA VAL A 295 -7.71 6.58 -17.14
C VAL A 295 -6.83 6.67 -15.88
N CYS A 296 -7.26 6.07 -14.77
CA CYS A 296 -6.42 5.99 -13.57
C CYS A 296 -5.11 5.24 -13.81
N LYS A 297 -5.10 4.24 -14.68
CA LYS A 297 -3.90 3.49 -15.07
C LYS A 297 -3.03 4.23 -16.07
N LYS A 298 -3.67 4.97 -16.98
CA LYS A 298 -3.02 5.67 -18.10
C LYS A 298 -3.62 7.06 -18.23
N GLY A 299 -2.98 8.03 -17.59
CA GLY A 299 -3.37 9.42 -17.62
C GLY A 299 -3.32 10.05 -19.03
N PRO A 300 -3.78 11.30 -19.17
CA PRO A 300 -3.94 11.95 -20.47
C PRO A 300 -2.64 12.47 -21.09
N ILE A 301 -1.59 12.74 -20.31
CA ILE A 301 -0.40 13.48 -20.77
C ILE A 301 0.72 12.54 -21.15
N ALA A 302 1.10 11.63 -20.25
CA ALA A 302 2.28 10.77 -20.41
C ALA A 302 1.97 9.28 -20.26
N ASP A 303 0.69 8.91 -20.26
CA ASP A 303 0.20 7.54 -19.96
C ASP A 303 0.63 7.01 -18.57
N GLU A 304 0.94 7.93 -17.63
CA GLU A 304 1.32 7.58 -16.26
C GLU A 304 0.08 7.48 -15.34
N PRO A 305 0.16 6.75 -14.23
CA PRO A 305 -0.98 6.59 -13.32
C PRO A 305 -1.43 7.93 -12.71
N LEU A 306 -2.76 8.14 -12.62
CA LEU A 306 -3.33 9.29 -11.94
C LEU A 306 -3.22 9.19 -10.42
N THR A 307 -3.01 10.34 -9.77
CA THR A 307 -2.98 10.45 -8.31
C THR A 307 -3.71 11.69 -7.81
N GLY A 308 -4.46 11.52 -6.72
CA GLY A 308 -5.08 12.64 -5.99
C GLY A 308 -6.20 13.36 -6.73
N VAL A 309 -6.96 12.66 -7.57
CA VAL A 309 -7.97 13.24 -8.45
C VAL A 309 -9.37 12.74 -8.11
N MET A 310 -10.32 13.68 -7.99
CA MET A 310 -11.75 13.37 -7.96
C MET A 310 -12.38 13.62 -9.32
N VAL A 311 -12.90 12.57 -9.93
CA VAL A 311 -13.64 12.62 -11.19
C VAL A 311 -15.14 12.68 -10.88
N ARG A 312 -15.81 13.72 -11.29
CA ARG A 312 -17.22 13.99 -11.01
C ARG A 312 -18.02 13.97 -12.29
N LEU A 313 -18.87 12.93 -12.45
CA LEU A 313 -19.83 12.88 -13.54
C LEU A 313 -21.01 13.81 -13.20
N VAL A 314 -21.11 14.94 -13.89
CA VAL A 314 -22.10 15.99 -13.57
C VAL A 314 -23.36 15.89 -14.42
N ASP A 315 -23.24 15.44 -15.67
CA ASP A 315 -24.40 15.22 -16.56
C ASP A 315 -24.12 14.11 -17.57
N ALA A 316 -25.16 13.54 -18.15
CA ALA A 316 -25.06 12.60 -19.26
C ALA A 316 -26.32 12.65 -20.14
N LYS A 317 -26.14 12.46 -21.45
CA LYS A 317 -27.22 12.25 -22.42
C LYS A 317 -27.02 10.88 -23.04
N LEU A 318 -27.98 9.99 -22.79
CA LEU A 318 -27.91 8.61 -23.21
C LEU A 318 -29.03 8.32 -24.24
N HIS A 319 -28.70 7.52 -25.23
CA HIS A 319 -29.71 7.04 -26.20
C HIS A 319 -30.71 6.10 -25.50
N GLU A 320 -31.94 6.11 -25.91
CA GLU A 320 -33.00 5.28 -25.30
C GLU A 320 -32.78 3.78 -25.53
N ASP A 321 -32.26 3.41 -26.70
CA ASP A 321 -31.98 2.03 -27.05
C ASP A 321 -30.62 1.56 -26.47
N ALA A 322 -30.66 0.43 -25.74
CA ALA A 322 -29.53 -0.18 -25.09
C ALA A 322 -28.39 -0.59 -26.05
N ILE A 323 -28.72 -0.95 -27.30
CA ILE A 323 -27.75 -1.30 -28.34
C ILE A 323 -26.71 -0.17 -28.56
N HIS A 324 -27.13 1.08 -28.41
CA HIS A 324 -26.31 2.26 -28.61
C HIS A 324 -25.51 2.65 -27.35
N ARG A 325 -25.69 1.96 -26.20
CA ARG A 325 -25.00 2.21 -24.93
C ARG A 325 -23.97 1.16 -24.53
N GLY A 326 -23.63 0.27 -25.46
CA GLY A 326 -22.67 -0.81 -25.20
C GLY A 326 -21.23 -0.33 -24.89
N PRO A 327 -20.33 -1.25 -24.47
CA PRO A 327 -18.95 -0.93 -24.07
C PRO A 327 -18.20 -0.13 -25.12
N ALA A 328 -18.30 -0.50 -26.40
CA ALA A 328 -17.62 0.19 -27.50
C ALA A 328 -18.05 1.65 -27.71
N GLN A 329 -19.18 2.06 -27.13
CA GLN A 329 -19.70 3.42 -27.22
C GLN A 329 -19.45 4.19 -25.91
N THR A 330 -19.73 3.59 -24.77
CA THR A 330 -19.70 4.25 -23.46
C THR A 330 -18.28 4.44 -22.95
N ILE A 331 -17.42 3.41 -23.00
CA ILE A 331 -16.06 3.49 -22.45
C ILE A 331 -15.24 4.58 -23.14
N PRO A 332 -15.15 4.67 -24.48
CA PRO A 332 -14.43 5.76 -25.14
C PRO A 332 -14.98 7.13 -24.83
N ALA A 333 -16.32 7.27 -24.73
CA ALA A 333 -16.96 8.56 -24.44
C ALA A 333 -16.58 9.07 -23.03
N VAL A 334 -16.70 8.21 -22.02
CA VAL A 334 -16.33 8.57 -20.63
C VAL A 334 -14.82 8.80 -20.51
N ARG A 335 -14.00 7.96 -21.14
CA ARG A 335 -12.55 8.16 -21.15
C ARG A 335 -12.18 9.52 -21.74
N ASN A 336 -12.77 9.90 -22.86
CA ASN A 336 -12.50 11.18 -23.51
C ASN A 336 -12.98 12.37 -22.66
N SER A 337 -14.09 12.23 -21.91
CA SER A 337 -14.56 13.30 -21.01
C SER A 337 -13.66 13.50 -19.79
N ILE A 338 -12.95 12.44 -19.34
CA ILE A 338 -12.01 12.55 -18.22
C ILE A 338 -10.65 13.09 -18.70
N LYS A 339 -10.24 12.73 -19.92
CA LYS A 339 -8.94 13.12 -20.48
C LYS A 339 -8.92 14.53 -21.10
N GLY A 340 -10.06 15.10 -21.41
CA GLY A 340 -10.18 16.43 -22.02
C GLY A 340 -9.97 17.57 -21.05
#